data_a6637be1731891edc1e4df7fa8408a58
#
_entry.id   a6637be1731891edc1e4df7fa8408a58
#
_cell.length_a   1.000
_cell.length_b   1.000
_cell.length_c   1.000
_cell.angle_alpha   90.00
_cell.angle_beta   90.00
_cell.angle_gamma   90.00
#
_symmetry.space_group_name_H-M   'P 1'
#
loop_
_entity.id
_entity.type
_entity.pdbx_description
1 polymer ?
#
loop_
_entity_poly.entity_id
_entity_poly.type
_entity_poly.pdbx_seq_one_letter_code
_entity_poly.pdbx_strand_id
1 'polypeptide(L)'
;MSAYLETHDPKYVAEDAVYINTSSGERAVGRQAIAKMLDYFYRIAFDAYPKITNRIVTENKAMIEGFFIGKHIGEFWGVHPTGKIVTVPFCVSYTLNDGLIKEARIFLPGDILLRQLQH
;
A
#
# COMPACT_ATOMS: atom_id res chain seq x y z
N MET A 1 12.23 -4.51 8.62
CA MET A 1 11.43 -4.31 7.38
C MET A 1 10.63 -5.54 7.00
N SER A 2 11.22 -6.72 7.07
CA SER A 2 10.50 -7.96 6.71
C SER A 2 9.24 -8.18 7.55
N ALA A 3 9.29 -7.95 8.85
CA ALA A 3 8.12 -8.10 9.72
C ALA A 3 7.00 -7.12 9.35
N TYR A 4 7.34 -5.89 8.98
CA TYR A 4 6.36 -4.92 8.51
C TYR A 4 5.69 -5.38 7.21
N LEU A 5 6.46 -5.89 6.27
CA LEU A 5 5.94 -6.33 4.97
C LEU A 5 4.95 -7.49 5.10
N GLU A 6 5.10 -8.32 6.13
CA GLU A 6 4.18 -9.44 6.38
C GLU A 6 2.89 -8.99 7.06
N THR A 7 2.95 -8.02 7.97
CA THR A 7 1.85 -7.68 8.87
C THR A 7 1.26 -6.31 8.67
N HIS A 8 2.01 -5.37 8.07
CA HIS A 8 1.68 -3.94 8.05
C HIS A 8 1.43 -3.38 9.46
N ASP A 9 2.15 -3.89 10.46
CA ASP A 9 1.96 -3.47 11.84
C ASP A 9 2.40 -2.01 12.02
N PRO A 10 1.52 -1.11 12.50
CA PRO A 10 1.86 0.29 12.68
C PRO A 10 3.03 0.58 13.61
N LYS A 11 3.41 -0.37 14.46
CA LYS A 11 4.56 -0.18 15.37
C LYS A 11 5.88 0.03 14.64
N TYR A 12 5.98 -0.42 13.36
CA TYR A 12 7.17 -0.23 12.54
C TYR A 12 7.17 1.11 11.80
N VAL A 13 6.13 1.92 11.98
CA VAL A 13 5.95 3.21 11.31
C VAL A 13 6.18 4.33 12.34
N ALA A 14 6.99 5.33 11.98
CA ALA A 14 7.20 6.48 12.86
C ALA A 14 5.90 7.27 13.06
N GLU A 15 5.76 7.92 14.21
CA GLU A 15 4.54 8.68 14.53
C GLU A 15 4.28 9.82 13.54
N ASP A 16 5.34 10.40 12.99
CA ASP A 16 5.28 11.51 12.04
C ASP A 16 5.53 11.09 10.59
N ALA A 17 5.42 9.80 10.29
CA ALA A 17 5.66 9.28 8.96
C ALA A 17 4.66 9.82 7.94
N VAL A 18 5.06 9.84 6.67
CA VAL A 18 4.21 10.26 5.55
C VAL A 18 4.22 9.18 4.48
N TYR A 19 3.05 8.73 4.10
CA TYR A 19 2.86 7.84 2.96
C TYR A 19 2.26 8.65 1.81
N ILE A 20 2.87 8.57 0.64
CA ILE A 20 2.49 9.34 -0.54
C ILE A 20 2.04 8.37 -1.63
N ASN A 21 0.80 8.52 -2.09
CA ASN A 21 0.34 7.84 -3.29
C ASN A 21 0.76 8.69 -4.49
N THR A 22 1.75 8.24 -5.24
CA THR A 22 2.34 9.05 -6.30
C THR A 22 1.42 9.21 -7.51
N SER A 23 0.47 8.30 -7.71
CA SER A 23 -0.47 8.39 -8.83
C SER A 23 -1.57 9.42 -8.61
N SER A 24 -1.97 9.68 -7.36
CA SER A 24 -3.01 10.64 -7.01
C SER A 24 -2.47 11.91 -6.34
N GLY A 25 -1.26 11.85 -5.78
CA GLY A 25 -0.70 12.91 -4.95
C GLY A 25 -1.23 12.92 -3.53
N GLU A 26 -2.14 12.02 -3.18
CA GLU A 26 -2.68 11.95 -1.82
C GLU A 26 -1.62 11.54 -0.81
N ARG A 27 -1.73 12.10 0.39
CA ARG A 27 -0.81 11.83 1.48
C ARG A 27 -1.56 11.36 2.71
N ALA A 28 -1.01 10.34 3.38
CA ALA A 28 -1.42 9.97 4.72
C ALA A 28 -0.31 10.41 5.66
N VAL A 29 -0.61 11.31 6.57
CA VAL A 29 0.36 11.89 7.49
C VAL A 29 0.10 11.38 8.89
N GLY A 30 1.12 10.75 9.49
CA GLY A 30 1.05 10.19 10.82
C GLY A 30 0.63 8.73 10.83
N ARG A 31 1.07 8.06 11.90
CA ARG A 31 0.87 6.61 12.06
C ARG A 31 -0.59 6.20 11.96
N GLN A 32 -1.51 6.94 12.58
CA GLN A 32 -2.93 6.58 12.59
C GLN A 32 -3.56 6.71 11.20
N ALA A 33 -3.27 7.78 10.48
CA ALA A 33 -3.78 7.98 9.13
C ALA A 33 -3.24 6.91 8.17
N ILE A 34 -1.98 6.53 8.33
CA ILE A 34 -1.35 5.46 7.54
C ILE A 34 -2.02 4.12 7.81
N ALA A 35 -2.26 3.81 9.09
CA ALA A 35 -2.94 2.57 9.47
C ALA A 35 -4.35 2.50 8.87
N LYS A 36 -5.10 3.59 8.89
CA LYS A 36 -6.43 3.67 8.28
C LYS A 36 -6.38 3.49 6.77
N MET A 37 -5.40 4.09 6.11
CA MET A 37 -5.23 3.95 4.66
C MET A 37 -4.95 2.51 4.28
N LEU A 38 -4.03 1.84 4.97
CA LEU A 38 -3.72 0.44 4.71
C LEU A 38 -4.91 -0.48 4.98
N ASP A 39 -5.62 -0.23 6.08
CA ASP A 39 -6.83 -0.99 6.41
C ASP A 39 -7.91 -0.84 5.33
N TYR A 40 -8.09 0.38 4.84
CA TYR A 40 -9.05 0.64 3.77
C TYR A 40 -8.74 -0.17 2.51
N PHE A 41 -7.48 -0.13 2.05
CA PHE A 41 -7.07 -0.84 0.83
C PHE A 41 -7.11 -2.37 0.98
N TYR A 42 -6.68 -2.89 2.12
CA TYR A 42 -6.47 -4.33 2.26
C TYR A 42 -7.63 -5.07 2.90
N ARG A 43 -8.55 -4.37 3.58
CA ARG A 43 -9.64 -5.02 4.33
C ARG A 43 -11.02 -4.45 4.07
N ILE A 44 -11.15 -3.17 3.71
CA ILE A 44 -12.45 -2.51 3.53
C ILE A 44 -12.84 -2.45 2.07
N ALA A 45 -12.03 -1.82 1.21
CA ALA A 45 -12.31 -1.74 -0.22
C ALA A 45 -12.02 -3.06 -0.91
N PHE A 46 -10.98 -3.75 -0.46
CA PHE A 46 -10.56 -5.05 -1.00
C PHE A 46 -10.26 -6.01 0.14
N ASP A 47 -10.48 -7.29 -0.11
CA ASP A 47 -9.87 -8.35 0.69
C ASP A 47 -8.59 -8.74 -0.04
N ALA A 48 -7.47 -8.18 0.40
CA ALA A 48 -6.26 -8.16 -0.42
C ALA A 48 -5.00 -8.49 0.38
N TYR A 49 -3.95 -8.80 -0.37
CA TYR A 49 -2.62 -8.98 0.17
C TYR A 49 -1.57 -8.53 -0.86
N PRO A 50 -0.40 -8.09 -0.40
CA PRO A 50 0.71 -7.77 -1.29
C PRO A 50 1.53 -9.03 -1.57
N LYS A 51 1.67 -9.40 -2.83
CA LYS A 51 2.60 -10.44 -3.24
C LYS A 51 3.92 -9.79 -3.64
N ILE A 52 4.90 -9.84 -2.75
CA ILE A 52 6.18 -9.18 -2.97
C ILE A 52 7.09 -10.12 -3.77
N THR A 53 7.56 -9.65 -4.93
CA THR A 53 8.39 -10.42 -5.84
C THR A 53 9.86 -10.03 -5.76
N ASN A 54 10.17 -8.79 -5.41
CA ASN A 54 11.54 -8.32 -5.24
C ASN A 54 11.61 -7.35 -4.08
N ARG A 55 12.75 -7.36 -3.38
CA ARG A 55 13.02 -6.39 -2.31
C ARG A 55 14.51 -6.06 -2.25
N ILE A 56 14.78 -4.79 -1.96
CA ILE A 56 16.12 -4.31 -1.63
C ILE A 56 16.00 -3.58 -0.31
N VAL A 57 16.77 -3.99 0.69
CA VAL A 57 16.70 -3.40 2.02
C VAL A 57 18.11 -3.04 2.47
N THR A 58 18.28 -1.77 2.87
CA THR A 58 19.49 -1.28 3.53
C THR A 58 19.12 -0.75 4.91
N GLU A 59 20.08 -0.23 5.65
CA GLU A 59 19.84 0.31 7.00
C GLU A 59 18.78 1.42 7.01
N ASN A 60 18.81 2.30 6.01
CA ASN A 60 17.94 3.49 5.99
C ASN A 60 17.07 3.61 4.74
N LYS A 61 17.10 2.64 3.85
CA LYS A 61 16.22 2.62 2.66
C LYS A 61 15.76 1.21 2.34
N ALA A 62 14.56 1.13 1.79
CA ALA A 62 14.05 -0.13 1.26
C ALA A 62 13.23 0.14 0.00
N MET A 63 13.21 -0.80 -0.92
CA MET A 63 12.36 -0.75 -2.10
C MET A 63 11.81 -2.13 -2.35
N ILE A 64 10.52 -2.20 -2.60
CA ILE A 64 9.84 -3.45 -2.93
C ILE A 64 9.07 -3.30 -4.23
N GLU A 65 8.95 -4.39 -4.96
CA GLU A 65 7.99 -4.49 -6.05
C GLU A 65 7.21 -5.78 -5.91
N GLY A 66 5.99 -5.79 -6.44
CA GLY A 66 5.13 -6.94 -6.34
C GLY A 66 3.77 -6.66 -6.98
N PHE A 67 2.79 -7.41 -6.50
CA PHE A 67 1.43 -7.31 -6.99
C PHE A 67 0.46 -7.11 -5.83
N PHE A 68 -0.45 -6.16 -6.00
CA PHE A 68 -1.61 -6.01 -5.15
C PHE A 68 -2.67 -6.98 -5.67
N ILE A 69 -3.02 -7.99 -4.89
CA ILE A 69 -3.96 -9.03 -5.29
C ILE A 69 -5.12 -9.00 -4.31
N GLY A 70 -6.33 -8.82 -4.80
CA GLY A 70 -7.47 -8.77 -3.91
C GLY A 70 -8.82 -8.83 -4.61
N LYS A 71 -9.83 -9.13 -3.79
CA LYS A 71 -11.23 -9.15 -4.21
C LYS A 71 -11.87 -7.83 -3.84
N HIS A 72 -12.54 -7.19 -4.79
CA HIS A 72 -13.24 -5.92 -4.56
C HIS A 72 -14.52 -6.15 -3.75
N ILE A 73 -14.50 -5.75 -2.49
CA ILE A 73 -15.60 -6.00 -1.55
C ILE A 73 -16.26 -4.73 -1.01
N GLY A 74 -15.65 -3.57 -1.17
CA GLY A 74 -16.19 -2.28 -0.73
C GLY A 74 -16.06 -1.22 -1.80
N GLU A 75 -16.74 -0.09 -1.60
CA GLU A 75 -16.67 1.02 -2.56
C GLU A 75 -15.23 1.53 -2.71
N PHE A 76 -14.80 1.73 -3.96
CA PHE A 76 -13.48 2.25 -4.27
C PHE A 76 -13.58 3.23 -5.44
N TRP A 77 -13.17 4.48 -5.21
CA TRP A 77 -13.21 5.57 -6.20
C TRP A 77 -14.56 5.66 -6.94
N GLY A 78 -15.66 5.58 -6.17
CA GLY A 78 -17.00 5.66 -6.72
C GLY A 78 -17.50 4.38 -7.40
N VAL A 79 -16.70 3.31 -7.40
CA VAL A 79 -17.11 2.02 -7.96
C VAL A 79 -17.66 1.15 -6.83
N HIS A 80 -18.92 0.74 -6.97
CA HIS A 80 -19.55 -0.18 -6.01
C HIS A 80 -18.89 -1.55 -6.04
N PRO A 81 -18.98 -2.34 -4.96
CA PRO A 81 -18.34 -3.66 -4.90
C PRO A 81 -18.71 -4.53 -6.11
N THR A 82 -17.69 -4.98 -6.83
CA THR A 82 -17.87 -5.81 -8.04
C THR A 82 -17.67 -7.29 -7.77
N GLY A 83 -17.03 -7.65 -6.67
CA GLY A 83 -16.62 -9.03 -6.40
C GLY A 83 -15.48 -9.53 -7.28
N LYS A 84 -14.92 -8.67 -8.13
CA LYS A 84 -13.83 -9.06 -9.03
C LYS A 84 -12.51 -9.16 -8.29
N ILE A 85 -11.65 -10.08 -8.74
CA ILE A 85 -10.29 -10.18 -8.25
C ILE A 85 -9.38 -9.36 -9.15
N VAL A 86 -8.61 -8.47 -8.54
CA VAL A 86 -7.65 -7.63 -9.25
C VAL A 86 -6.23 -8.08 -8.96
N THR A 87 -5.34 -7.88 -9.93
CA THR A 87 -3.91 -8.13 -9.80
C THR A 87 -3.19 -6.96 -10.43
N VAL A 88 -2.64 -6.08 -9.58
CA VAL A 88 -2.06 -4.81 -10.03
C VAL A 88 -0.61 -4.74 -9.61
N PRO A 89 0.33 -4.51 -10.56
CA PRO A 89 1.74 -4.36 -10.19
C PRO A 89 1.94 -3.08 -9.38
N PHE A 90 2.84 -3.12 -8.41
CA PHE A 90 3.17 -1.94 -7.63
C PHE A 90 4.62 -1.96 -7.18
N CYS A 91 5.09 -0.79 -6.79
CA CYS A 91 6.41 -0.59 -6.20
C CYS A 91 6.27 0.41 -5.05
N VAL A 92 7.00 0.21 -3.97
CA VAL A 92 7.05 1.17 -2.87
C VAL A 92 8.49 1.44 -2.50
N SER A 93 8.83 2.72 -2.36
CA SER A 93 10.12 3.19 -1.87
C SER A 93 9.96 3.67 -0.43
N TYR A 94 10.76 3.12 0.49
CA TYR A 94 10.70 3.48 1.92
C TYR A 94 11.98 4.18 2.34
N THR A 95 11.84 5.19 3.19
CA THR A 95 12.94 5.80 3.94
C THR A 95 12.78 5.43 5.40
N LEU A 96 13.86 4.90 6.00
CA LEU A 96 13.87 4.42 7.38
C LEU A 96 14.79 5.30 8.22
N ASN A 97 14.42 5.46 9.50
CA ASN A 97 15.27 6.12 10.50
C ASN A 97 15.09 5.37 11.82
N ASP A 98 16.21 4.93 12.41
CA ASP A 98 16.21 4.14 13.64
C ASP A 98 15.30 2.91 13.58
N GLY A 99 15.27 2.24 12.42
CA GLY A 99 14.46 1.05 12.22
C GLY A 99 12.98 1.31 11.99
N LEU A 100 12.55 2.58 11.97
CA LEU A 100 11.15 2.97 11.73
C LEU A 100 10.99 3.59 10.34
N ILE A 101 9.85 3.33 9.72
CA ILE A 101 9.51 3.92 8.43
C ILE A 101 9.15 5.39 8.64
N LYS A 102 9.86 6.30 7.97
CA LYS A 102 9.60 7.74 8.00
C LYS A 102 8.82 8.22 6.80
N GLU A 103 9.04 7.62 5.64
CA GLU A 103 8.36 7.99 4.41
C GLU A 103 8.19 6.75 3.54
N ALA A 104 7.03 6.66 2.89
CA ALA A 104 6.80 5.67 1.84
C ALA A 104 6.23 6.37 0.62
N ARG A 105 6.77 6.05 -0.54
CA ARG A 105 6.25 6.49 -1.84
C ARG A 105 5.69 5.29 -2.56
N ILE A 106 4.38 5.32 -2.78
CA ILE A 106 3.64 4.20 -3.36
C ILE A 106 3.41 4.48 -4.83
N PHE A 107 3.92 3.59 -5.67
CA PHE A 107 3.75 3.61 -7.12
C PHE A 107 2.82 2.48 -7.50
N LEU A 108 1.53 2.78 -7.54
CA LEU A 108 0.49 1.84 -7.92
C LEU A 108 -0.31 2.47 -9.06
N PRO A 109 -0.35 1.84 -10.26
CA PRO A 109 -1.06 2.42 -11.40
C PRO A 109 -2.58 2.33 -11.20
N GLY A 110 -3.17 3.42 -10.73
CA GLY A 110 -4.60 3.49 -10.42
C GLY A 110 -5.49 3.26 -11.63
N ASP A 111 -5.05 3.66 -12.82
CA ASP A 111 -5.77 3.44 -14.08
C ASP A 111 -5.89 1.95 -14.43
N ILE A 112 -4.85 1.16 -14.15
CA ILE A 112 -4.88 -0.29 -14.36
C ILE A 112 -5.87 -0.92 -13.38
N LEU A 113 -5.84 -0.51 -12.12
CA LEU A 113 -6.77 -0.98 -11.10
C LEU A 113 -8.22 -0.71 -11.52
N LEU A 114 -8.53 0.53 -11.90
CA LEU A 114 -9.89 0.90 -12.33
C LEU A 114 -10.33 0.10 -13.56
N ARG A 115 -9.46 -0.10 -14.53
CA ARG A 115 -9.78 -0.92 -15.72
C ARG A 115 -10.17 -2.34 -15.35
N GLN A 116 -9.47 -2.94 -14.41
CA GLN A 116 -9.79 -4.30 -13.97
C GLN A 116 -11.14 -4.37 -13.26
N LEU A 117 -11.53 -3.31 -12.56
CA LEU A 117 -12.85 -3.25 -11.92
C LEU A 117 -13.99 -3.00 -12.90
N GLN A 118 -13.72 -2.33 -14.02
CA GLN A 118 -14.73 -1.97 -15.01
C GLN A 118 -14.97 -3.05 -16.07
N HIS A 119 -14.09 -4.00 -16.17
CA HIS A 119 -14.15 -5.10 -17.15
C HIS A 119 -14.26 -6.45 -16.44
#